data_9c123222f7b21380187409864af81bdd
#
_entry.id   9c123222f7b21380187409864af81bdd
#
_cell.length_a   1.000
_cell.length_b   1.000
_cell.length_c   1.000
_cell.angle_alpha   90.00
_cell.angle_beta   90.00
_cell.angle_gamma   90.00
#
_symmetry.space_group_name_H-M   'P 1'
#
loop_
_entity.id
_entity.type
_entity.pdbx_description
1 polymer ?
#
loop_
_entity_poly.entity_id
_entity_poly.type
_entity_poly.pdbx_seq_one_letter_code
_entity_poly.pdbx_strand_id
1 'polypeptide(L)'
;LAGGMTILQVAANPFVAVLGSEEGASSRLNLSQAFNSLGTAIAPAVGALFILSDTIKNEDEIAVLSKTAKETYLATEASAVQMPFLGLALFIFLIALIFLFAKLPKMINEVSTGTYTEAFQNKNLMLGVLGILFYVGSEVSIGSFLVNYFQEMNMVSLIRESNILMNIAETVAKVFFKSLNGADDKALLGIFVIFYWSGAMIGRFVGSYLTRIMNPGKVLGVFASMAIILILTSVSTTGLV
;
A
#
# COMPACT_ATOMS: atom_id res chain seq x y z
N LEU A 1 16.16 0.01 3.15
CA LEU A 1 15.12 -0.39 2.19
C LEU A 1 14.31 0.83 1.72
N ALA A 2 13.71 1.62 2.61
CA ALA A 2 12.89 2.78 2.25
C ALA A 2 13.61 3.80 1.35
N GLY A 3 14.88 4.13 1.63
CA GLY A 3 15.68 5.02 0.80
C GLY A 3 15.84 4.52 -0.65
N GLY A 4 16.07 3.20 -0.83
CA GLY A 4 16.16 2.61 -2.16
C GLY A 4 14.84 2.71 -2.94
N MET A 5 13.72 2.46 -2.28
CA MET A 5 12.39 2.61 -2.89
C MET A 5 12.11 4.06 -3.29
N THR A 6 12.49 5.03 -2.46
CA THR A 6 12.32 6.45 -2.78
C THR A 6 13.15 6.84 -4.01
N ILE A 7 14.41 6.42 -4.10
CA ILE A 7 15.26 6.70 -5.25
C ILE A 7 14.66 6.11 -6.54
N LEU A 8 14.16 4.86 -6.48
CA LEU A 8 13.49 4.23 -7.62
C LEU A 8 12.25 5.01 -8.05
N GLN A 9 11.41 5.47 -7.12
CA GLN A 9 10.21 6.25 -7.43
C GLN A 9 10.54 7.61 -8.03
N VAL A 10 11.56 8.29 -7.50
CA VAL A 10 12.04 9.58 -8.03
C VAL A 10 12.57 9.44 -9.47
N ALA A 11 13.16 8.32 -9.82
CA ALA A 11 13.60 8.04 -11.18
C ALA A 11 12.46 7.57 -12.11
N ALA A 12 11.61 6.65 -11.63
CA ALA A 12 10.60 5.99 -12.45
C ALA A 12 9.40 6.90 -12.76
N ASN A 13 8.92 7.69 -11.80
CA ASN A 13 7.70 8.49 -11.99
C ASN A 13 7.85 9.56 -13.10
N PRO A 14 8.92 10.38 -13.13
CA PRO A 14 9.14 11.32 -14.24
C PRO A 14 9.33 10.59 -15.58
N PHE A 15 10.02 9.45 -15.57
CA PHE A 15 10.21 8.65 -16.78
C PHE A 15 8.87 8.17 -17.36
N VAL A 16 7.98 7.61 -16.52
CA VAL A 16 6.64 7.18 -16.93
C VAL A 16 5.81 8.36 -17.44
N ALA A 17 5.94 9.54 -16.82
CA ALA A 17 5.21 10.73 -17.25
C ALA A 17 5.55 11.16 -18.68
N VAL A 18 6.81 11.01 -19.10
CA VAL A 18 7.27 11.45 -20.44
C VAL A 18 7.23 10.36 -21.50
N LEU A 19 6.87 9.11 -21.17
CA LEU A 19 6.72 8.01 -22.10
C LEU A 19 5.44 8.12 -22.95
N GLY A 20 5.29 9.19 -23.73
CA GLY A 20 4.14 9.39 -24.62
C GLY A 20 3.65 10.83 -24.62
N SER A 21 2.42 11.08 -25.08
CA SER A 21 1.86 12.43 -25.12
C SER A 21 1.71 13.01 -23.72
N GLU A 22 1.90 14.31 -23.60
CA GLU A 22 1.78 15.05 -22.32
C GLU A 22 0.39 14.92 -21.73
N GLU A 23 -0.65 14.96 -22.56
CA GLU A 23 -2.06 14.78 -22.15
C GLU A 23 -2.34 13.45 -21.43
N GLY A 24 -1.62 12.37 -21.81
CA GLY A 24 -1.74 11.04 -21.23
C GLY A 24 -0.90 10.81 -19.96
N ALA A 25 -0.10 11.78 -19.52
CA ALA A 25 0.83 11.60 -18.41
C ALA A 25 0.13 11.19 -17.10
N SER A 26 -0.97 11.84 -16.74
CA SER A 26 -1.74 11.51 -15.54
C SER A 26 -2.31 10.09 -15.56
N SER A 27 -2.81 9.64 -16.71
CA SER A 27 -3.32 8.28 -16.89
C SER A 27 -2.21 7.24 -16.73
N ARG A 28 -1.04 7.46 -17.35
CA ARG A 28 0.11 6.55 -17.23
C ARG A 28 0.64 6.47 -15.80
N LEU A 29 0.73 7.59 -15.09
CA LEU A 29 1.14 7.61 -13.69
C LEU A 29 0.14 6.87 -12.80
N ASN A 30 -1.17 7.11 -12.98
CA ASN A 30 -2.20 6.38 -12.24
C ASN A 30 -2.15 4.88 -12.52
N LEU A 31 -1.92 4.48 -13.77
CA LEU A 31 -1.78 3.06 -14.12
C LEU A 31 -0.55 2.43 -13.45
N SER A 32 0.59 3.10 -13.46
CA SER A 32 1.80 2.66 -12.75
C SER A 32 1.55 2.49 -11.25
N GLN A 33 0.84 3.46 -10.65
CA GLN A 33 0.47 3.40 -9.23
C GLN A 33 -0.59 2.31 -8.93
N ALA A 34 -1.44 1.98 -9.89
CA ALA A 34 -2.37 0.85 -9.76
C ALA A 34 -1.64 -0.49 -9.66
N PHE A 35 -0.58 -0.71 -10.45
CA PHE A 35 0.28 -1.89 -10.31
C PHE A 35 1.07 -1.89 -9.00
N ASN A 36 1.51 -0.72 -8.52
CA ASN A 36 2.08 -0.61 -7.18
C ASN A 36 1.09 -1.08 -6.10
N SER A 37 -0.16 -0.64 -6.18
CA SER A 37 -1.23 -1.05 -5.26
C SER A 37 -1.58 -2.54 -5.36
N LEU A 38 -1.50 -3.12 -6.56
CA LEU A 38 -1.63 -4.57 -6.74
C LEU A 38 -0.56 -5.32 -5.94
N GLY A 39 0.69 -4.84 -6.01
CA GLY A 39 1.79 -5.37 -5.20
C GLY A 39 1.48 -5.28 -3.70
N THR A 40 1.00 -4.13 -3.24
CA THR A 40 0.61 -3.92 -1.83
C THR A 40 -0.53 -4.84 -1.39
N ALA A 41 -1.51 -5.11 -2.26
CA ALA A 41 -2.61 -6.02 -1.96
C ALA A 41 -2.16 -7.50 -1.89
N ILE A 42 -1.19 -7.90 -2.71
CA ILE A 42 -0.67 -9.29 -2.77
C ILE A 42 0.41 -9.54 -1.71
N ALA A 43 1.19 -8.53 -1.34
CA ALA A 43 2.34 -8.66 -0.45
C ALA A 43 2.03 -9.35 0.91
N PRO A 44 0.91 -9.06 1.59
CA PRO A 44 0.57 -9.77 2.83
C PRO A 44 0.38 -11.27 2.64
N ALA A 45 -0.23 -11.70 1.53
CA ALA A 45 -0.43 -13.11 1.22
C ALA A 45 0.91 -13.81 0.95
N VAL A 46 1.78 -13.19 0.15
CA VAL A 46 3.13 -13.68 -0.12
C VAL A 46 3.95 -13.72 1.17
N GLY A 47 3.87 -12.68 1.99
CA GLY A 47 4.53 -12.63 3.30
C GLY A 47 4.05 -13.75 4.24
N ALA A 48 2.74 -14.00 4.29
CA ALA A 48 2.18 -15.08 5.09
C ALA A 48 2.66 -16.46 4.63
N LEU A 49 2.81 -16.68 3.32
CA LEU A 49 3.26 -17.98 2.78
C LEU A 49 4.74 -18.25 2.99
N PHE A 50 5.58 -17.22 2.92
CA PHE A 50 7.04 -17.40 2.89
C PHE A 50 7.77 -16.94 4.16
N ILE A 51 7.13 -16.10 4.98
CA ILE A 51 7.78 -15.49 6.15
C ILE A 51 7.15 -15.96 7.46
N LEU A 52 5.81 -16.08 7.49
CA LEU A 52 5.12 -16.47 8.70
C LEU A 52 5.18 -17.98 8.90
N SER A 53 5.90 -18.42 9.91
CA SER A 53 5.83 -19.82 10.41
C SER A 53 4.55 -20.01 11.23
N ASP A 54 4.08 -21.27 11.29
CA ASP A 54 2.87 -21.65 12.07
C ASP A 54 3.01 -21.45 13.60
N THR A 55 4.14 -20.98 14.07
CA THR A 55 4.52 -20.90 15.49
C THR A 55 4.86 -19.49 15.98
N ILE A 56 4.19 -18.48 15.44
CA ILE A 56 4.38 -17.10 15.93
C ILE A 56 3.78 -17.01 17.33
N LYS A 57 4.64 -16.68 18.31
CA LYS A 57 4.25 -16.48 19.71
C LYS A 57 3.74 -15.06 19.91
N ASN A 58 2.70 -14.92 20.72
CA ASN A 58 2.20 -13.64 21.16
C ASN A 58 3.18 -12.95 22.15
N GLU A 59 3.06 -11.65 22.35
CA GLU A 59 3.93 -10.89 23.27
C GLU A 59 3.92 -11.48 24.69
N ASP A 60 2.76 -11.94 25.16
CA ASP A 60 2.61 -12.56 26.49
C ASP A 60 3.35 -13.90 26.56
N GLU A 61 3.31 -14.71 25.52
CA GLU A 61 4.04 -15.97 25.42
C GLU A 61 5.55 -15.76 25.36
N ILE A 62 5.99 -14.67 24.70
CA ILE A 62 7.41 -14.28 24.63
C ILE A 62 7.90 -13.76 25.98
N ALA A 63 7.04 -13.06 26.72
CA ALA A 63 7.39 -12.50 28.03
C ALA A 63 7.66 -13.58 29.09
N VAL A 64 7.01 -14.74 28.97
CA VAL A 64 7.14 -15.90 29.90
C VAL A 64 8.36 -16.77 29.57
N LEU A 65 9.00 -16.58 28.42
CA LEU A 65 10.19 -17.36 28.03
C LEU A 65 11.41 -17.02 28.90
N SER A 66 12.23 -18.01 29.20
CA SER A 66 13.55 -17.78 29.75
C SER A 66 14.40 -16.95 28.78
N LYS A 67 15.38 -16.21 29.31
CA LYS A 67 16.24 -15.34 28.49
C LYS A 67 16.85 -16.08 27.29
N THR A 68 17.38 -17.27 27.49
CA THR A 68 17.98 -18.10 26.45
C THR A 68 16.94 -18.57 25.42
N ALA A 69 15.75 -18.97 25.85
CA ALA A 69 14.67 -19.38 24.96
C ALA A 69 14.15 -18.20 24.12
N LYS A 70 14.08 -17.01 24.70
CA LYS A 70 13.72 -15.78 23.99
C LYS A 70 14.74 -15.40 22.92
N GLU A 71 16.03 -15.45 23.25
CA GLU A 71 17.11 -15.17 22.31
C GLU A 71 17.10 -16.17 21.14
N THR A 72 16.91 -17.46 21.42
CA THR A 72 16.80 -18.50 20.40
C THR A 72 15.58 -18.29 19.51
N TYR A 73 14.43 -17.98 20.09
CA TYR A 73 13.20 -17.71 19.36
C TYR A 73 13.36 -16.50 18.41
N LEU A 74 13.88 -15.39 18.92
CA LEU A 74 14.13 -14.19 18.11
C LEU A 74 15.16 -14.41 16.99
N ALA A 75 16.19 -15.21 17.26
CA ALA A 75 17.17 -15.60 16.24
C ALA A 75 16.54 -16.47 15.14
N THR A 76 15.64 -17.36 15.50
CA THR A 76 14.90 -18.22 14.54
C THR A 76 13.95 -17.37 13.69
N GLU A 77 13.19 -16.44 14.29
CA GLU A 77 12.36 -15.51 13.55
C GLU A 77 13.16 -14.64 12.59
N ALA A 78 14.29 -14.09 13.06
CA ALA A 78 15.18 -13.29 12.22
C ALA A 78 15.73 -14.10 11.04
N SER A 79 16.03 -15.39 11.24
CA SER A 79 16.52 -16.26 10.17
C SER A 79 15.45 -16.60 9.13
N ALA A 80 14.20 -16.73 9.54
CA ALA A 80 13.08 -17.04 8.66
C ALA A 80 12.88 -16.01 7.54
N VAL A 81 13.20 -14.73 7.80
CA VAL A 81 13.06 -13.65 6.81
C VAL A 81 14.25 -13.53 5.86
N GLN A 82 15.40 -14.14 6.17
CA GLN A 82 16.63 -13.98 5.37
C GLN A 82 16.48 -14.52 3.95
N MET A 83 15.98 -15.74 3.77
CA MET A 83 15.82 -16.33 2.44
C MET A 83 14.78 -15.61 1.57
N PRO A 84 13.58 -15.26 2.05
CA PRO A 84 12.66 -14.43 1.31
C PRO A 84 13.24 -13.08 0.90
N PHE A 85 13.96 -12.40 1.78
CA PHE A 85 14.61 -11.12 1.46
C PHE A 85 15.76 -11.27 0.46
N LEU A 86 16.55 -12.33 0.53
CA LEU A 86 17.57 -12.65 -0.48
C LEU A 86 16.92 -12.92 -1.85
N GLY A 87 15.82 -13.66 -1.88
CA GLY A 87 15.04 -13.88 -3.10
C GLY A 87 14.54 -12.59 -3.73
N LEU A 88 13.97 -11.68 -2.92
CA LEU A 88 13.54 -10.36 -3.36
C LEU A 88 14.73 -9.52 -3.86
N ALA A 89 15.84 -9.52 -3.15
CA ALA A 89 17.05 -8.79 -3.55
C ALA A 89 17.58 -9.30 -4.90
N LEU A 90 17.64 -10.62 -5.09
CA LEU A 90 18.03 -11.23 -6.36
C LEU A 90 17.07 -10.86 -7.49
N PHE A 91 15.76 -10.90 -7.23
CA PHE A 91 14.75 -10.52 -8.21
C PHE A 91 14.91 -9.06 -8.65
N ILE A 92 15.07 -8.12 -7.70
CA ILE A 92 15.30 -6.70 -8.00
C ILE A 92 16.61 -6.51 -8.76
N PHE A 93 17.67 -7.26 -8.38
CA PHE A 93 18.95 -7.23 -9.07
C PHE A 93 18.84 -7.69 -10.54
N LEU A 94 18.07 -8.77 -10.80
CA LEU A 94 17.80 -9.24 -12.16
C LEU A 94 17.04 -8.19 -12.99
N ILE A 95 16.05 -7.53 -12.39
CA ILE A 95 15.36 -6.40 -13.04
C ILE A 95 16.37 -5.28 -13.37
N ALA A 96 17.24 -4.92 -12.44
CA ALA A 96 18.26 -3.91 -12.66
C ALA A 96 19.20 -4.29 -13.84
N LEU A 97 19.59 -5.56 -13.93
CA LEU A 97 20.38 -6.06 -15.07
C LEU A 97 19.60 -5.94 -16.39
N ILE A 98 18.31 -6.26 -16.42
CA ILE A 98 17.48 -6.08 -17.61
C ILE A 98 17.50 -4.61 -18.04
N PHE A 99 17.37 -3.67 -17.11
CA PHE A 99 17.40 -2.24 -17.41
C PHE A 99 18.77 -1.75 -17.92
N LEU A 100 19.87 -2.37 -17.49
CA LEU A 100 21.21 -2.05 -18.01
C LEU A 100 21.35 -2.38 -19.51
N PHE A 101 20.69 -3.43 -19.96
CA PHE A 101 20.73 -3.86 -21.37
C PHE A 101 19.56 -3.34 -22.21
N ALA A 102 18.51 -2.84 -21.56
CA ALA A 102 17.34 -2.28 -22.24
C ALA A 102 17.70 -0.93 -22.89
N LYS A 103 17.37 -0.80 -24.17
CA LYS A 103 17.48 0.49 -24.86
C LYS A 103 16.30 1.37 -24.48
N LEU A 104 16.41 2.06 -23.36
CA LEU A 104 15.40 3.03 -22.96
C LEU A 104 15.38 4.22 -23.90
N PRO A 105 14.20 4.78 -24.23
CA PRO A 105 14.10 5.99 -25.00
C PRO A 105 14.83 7.12 -24.28
N LYS A 106 15.66 7.84 -25.01
CA LYS A 106 16.36 9.00 -24.46
C LYS A 106 15.33 10.05 -24.10
N MET A 107 15.28 10.41 -22.84
CA MET A 107 14.54 11.59 -22.40
C MET A 107 15.18 12.80 -23.11
N ILE A 108 14.34 13.64 -23.70
CA ILE A 108 14.82 14.91 -24.26
C ILE A 108 15.42 15.68 -23.09
N ASN A 109 16.73 15.71 -23.04
CA ASN A 109 17.48 16.51 -22.08
C ASN A 109 17.38 17.99 -22.53
N GLU A 110 16.24 18.60 -22.31
CA GLU A 110 16.32 20.02 -21.99
C GLU A 110 16.95 20.05 -20.61
N VAL A 111 18.24 20.34 -20.59
CA VAL A 111 18.97 20.61 -19.35
C VAL A 111 18.21 21.76 -18.70
N SER A 112 17.35 21.43 -17.74
CA SER A 112 16.69 22.44 -16.94
C SER A 112 17.80 23.19 -16.21
N THR A 113 18.11 24.39 -16.67
CA THR A 113 19.04 25.31 -16.00
C THR A 113 18.39 25.95 -14.76
N GLY A 114 17.22 25.49 -14.37
CA GLY A 114 16.47 25.98 -13.22
C GLY A 114 17.18 25.74 -11.90
N THR A 115 17.24 26.76 -11.08
CA THR A 115 17.79 26.74 -9.73
C THR A 115 16.75 26.15 -8.76
N TYR A 116 17.20 25.47 -7.69
CA TYR A 116 16.30 25.02 -6.61
C TYR A 116 15.40 26.15 -6.08
N THR A 117 15.92 27.38 -6.03
CA THR A 117 15.16 28.56 -5.61
C THR A 117 13.96 28.85 -6.52
N GLU A 118 14.12 28.69 -7.82
CA GLU A 118 13.00 28.86 -8.79
C GLU A 118 11.97 27.75 -8.62
N ALA A 119 12.39 26.53 -8.33
CA ALA A 119 11.47 25.42 -8.03
C ALA A 119 10.62 25.74 -6.80
N PHE A 120 11.20 26.26 -5.71
CA PHE A 120 10.48 26.65 -4.51
C PHE A 120 9.56 27.87 -4.72
N GLN A 121 9.88 28.75 -5.66
CA GLN A 121 9.03 29.89 -6.01
C GLN A 121 7.84 29.51 -6.89
N ASN A 122 7.86 28.33 -7.51
CA ASN A 122 6.75 27.87 -8.33
C ASN A 122 5.59 27.39 -7.45
N LYS A 123 4.54 28.20 -7.37
CA LYS A 123 3.35 27.92 -6.54
C LYS A 123 2.66 26.60 -6.91
N ASN A 124 2.57 26.28 -8.19
CA ASN A 124 1.92 25.05 -8.65
C ASN A 124 2.72 23.81 -8.22
N LEU A 125 4.04 23.90 -8.30
CA LEU A 125 4.92 22.83 -7.82
C LEU A 125 4.77 22.65 -6.31
N MET A 126 4.78 23.73 -5.54
CA MET A 126 4.63 23.67 -4.08
C MET A 126 3.26 23.12 -3.65
N LEU A 127 2.18 23.55 -4.32
CA LEU A 127 0.85 22.98 -4.08
C LEU A 127 0.78 21.50 -4.43
N GLY A 128 1.45 21.06 -5.50
CA GLY A 128 1.57 19.65 -5.85
C GLY A 128 2.32 18.85 -4.79
N VAL A 129 3.44 19.36 -4.28
CA VAL A 129 4.23 18.73 -3.20
C VAL A 129 3.38 18.60 -1.93
N LEU A 130 2.68 19.65 -1.52
CA LEU A 130 1.78 19.60 -0.37
C LEU A 130 0.61 18.62 -0.59
N GLY A 131 0.04 18.60 -1.79
CA GLY A 131 -1.01 17.65 -2.15
C GLY A 131 -0.55 16.21 -2.01
N ILE A 132 0.64 15.87 -2.50
CA ILE A 132 1.21 14.52 -2.36
C ILE A 132 1.53 14.21 -0.89
N LEU A 133 2.07 15.16 -0.14
CA LEU A 133 2.38 14.99 1.29
C LEU A 133 1.11 14.61 2.08
N PHE A 134 0.04 15.38 1.94
CA PHE A 134 -1.21 15.11 2.63
C PHE A 134 -1.90 13.85 2.14
N TYR A 135 -1.85 13.58 0.84
CA TYR A 135 -2.43 12.37 0.26
C TYR A 135 -1.73 11.11 0.79
N VAL A 136 -0.41 11.01 0.66
CA VAL A 136 0.35 9.84 1.12
C VAL A 136 0.29 9.71 2.64
N GLY A 137 0.38 10.84 3.35
CA GLY A 137 0.24 10.86 4.80
C GLY A 137 -1.11 10.30 5.26
N SER A 138 -2.21 10.70 4.64
CA SER A 138 -3.55 10.20 4.94
C SER A 138 -3.69 8.72 4.56
N GLU A 139 -3.22 8.31 3.37
CA GLU A 139 -3.29 6.92 2.90
C GLU A 139 -2.59 5.97 3.88
N VAL A 140 -1.37 6.31 4.27
CA VAL A 140 -0.58 5.47 5.19
C VAL A 140 -1.16 5.50 6.62
N SER A 141 -1.60 6.66 7.09
CA SER A 141 -2.19 6.79 8.44
C SER A 141 -3.46 5.96 8.55
N ILE A 142 -4.39 6.08 7.60
CA ILE A 142 -5.61 5.28 7.59
C ILE A 142 -5.27 3.79 7.58
N GLY A 143 -4.42 3.35 6.64
CA GLY A 143 -4.03 1.95 6.53
C GLY A 143 -3.37 1.39 7.80
N SER A 144 -2.58 2.21 8.51
CA SER A 144 -1.87 1.79 9.73
C SER A 144 -2.76 1.73 10.96
N PHE A 145 -3.72 2.64 11.09
CA PHE A 145 -4.58 2.73 12.27
C PHE A 145 -5.94 2.03 12.09
N LEU A 146 -6.25 1.52 10.92
CA LEU A 146 -7.57 0.97 10.61
C LEU A 146 -7.96 -0.21 11.52
N VAL A 147 -7.02 -1.10 11.85
CA VAL A 147 -7.27 -2.21 12.80
C VAL A 147 -7.62 -1.68 14.19
N ASN A 148 -6.88 -0.68 14.68
CA ASN A 148 -7.13 -0.07 15.98
C ASN A 148 -8.50 0.65 15.99
N TYR A 149 -8.82 1.36 14.92
CA TYR A 149 -10.12 2.00 14.74
C TYR A 149 -11.27 0.97 14.79
N PHE A 150 -11.14 -0.15 14.11
CA PHE A 150 -12.12 -1.23 14.14
C PHE A 150 -12.26 -1.86 15.54
N GLN A 151 -11.17 -1.94 16.30
CA GLN A 151 -11.22 -2.41 17.70
C GLN A 151 -12.00 -1.43 18.58
N GLU A 152 -11.73 -0.13 18.51
CA GLU A 152 -12.45 0.91 19.25
C GLU A 152 -13.96 0.94 18.91
N MET A 153 -14.30 0.65 17.68
CA MET A 153 -15.70 0.55 17.21
C MET A 153 -16.37 -0.78 17.57
N ASN A 154 -15.71 -1.68 18.31
CA ASN A 154 -16.21 -3.03 18.64
C ASN A 154 -16.68 -3.85 17.42
N MET A 155 -16.00 -3.66 16.28
CA MET A 155 -16.37 -4.33 15.03
C MET A 155 -16.27 -5.85 15.10
N VAL A 156 -15.46 -6.41 16.01
CA VAL A 156 -15.31 -7.86 16.19
C VAL A 156 -16.65 -8.52 16.52
N SER A 157 -17.42 -7.96 17.47
CA SER A 157 -18.74 -8.47 17.85
C SER A 157 -19.70 -8.44 16.66
N LEU A 158 -19.74 -7.31 15.95
CA LEU A 158 -20.59 -7.14 14.76
C LEU A 158 -20.23 -8.12 13.64
N ILE A 159 -18.94 -8.36 13.41
CA ILE A 159 -18.48 -9.34 12.41
C ILE A 159 -18.88 -10.75 12.81
N ARG A 160 -18.67 -11.14 14.08
CA ARG A 160 -18.99 -12.48 14.58
C ARG A 160 -20.49 -12.77 14.62
N GLU A 161 -21.33 -11.77 14.85
CA GLU A 161 -22.79 -11.86 14.85
C GLU A 161 -23.39 -11.89 13.44
N SER A 162 -22.70 -11.33 12.45
CA SER A 162 -23.16 -11.26 11.06
C SER A 162 -22.67 -12.45 10.25
N ASN A 163 -23.59 -13.35 9.86
CA ASN A 163 -23.27 -14.47 8.97
C ASN A 163 -22.67 -14.02 7.63
N ILE A 164 -23.07 -12.86 7.13
CA ILE A 164 -22.55 -12.30 5.86
C ILE A 164 -21.10 -11.90 6.03
N LEU A 165 -20.77 -11.13 7.08
CA LEU A 165 -19.41 -10.65 7.32
C LEU A 165 -18.46 -11.80 7.65
N MET A 166 -18.91 -12.79 8.43
CA MET A 166 -18.12 -13.99 8.70
C MET A 166 -17.85 -14.79 7.42
N ASN A 167 -18.83 -15.00 6.56
CA ASN A 167 -18.64 -15.67 5.28
C ASN A 167 -17.66 -14.92 4.37
N ILE A 168 -17.73 -13.59 4.35
CA ILE A 168 -16.77 -12.75 3.62
C ILE A 168 -15.36 -12.94 4.20
N ALA A 169 -15.22 -12.83 5.52
CA ALA A 169 -13.94 -13.00 6.20
C ALA A 169 -13.34 -14.37 5.93
N GLU A 170 -14.13 -15.45 6.03
CA GLU A 170 -13.68 -16.81 5.73
C GLU A 170 -13.27 -17.00 4.26
N THR A 171 -14.05 -16.40 3.33
CA THR A 171 -13.74 -16.48 1.89
C THR A 171 -12.42 -15.80 1.59
N VAL A 172 -12.22 -14.60 2.12
CA VAL A 172 -10.96 -13.86 1.96
C VAL A 172 -9.82 -14.60 2.65
N ALA A 173 -10.03 -15.11 3.87
CA ALA A 173 -9.02 -15.89 4.59
C ALA A 173 -8.58 -17.14 3.82
N LYS A 174 -9.52 -17.86 3.21
CA LYS A 174 -9.19 -19.06 2.37
C LYS A 174 -8.32 -18.70 1.16
N VAL A 175 -8.46 -17.50 0.60
CA VAL A 175 -7.66 -17.05 -0.55
C VAL A 175 -6.24 -16.63 -0.13
N PHE A 176 -6.11 -15.96 1.03
CA PHE A 176 -4.86 -15.33 1.44
C PHE A 176 -4.23 -15.95 2.69
N PHE A 177 -5.02 -16.65 3.53
CA PHE A 177 -4.56 -17.15 4.81
C PHE A 177 -5.13 -18.53 5.08
N LYS A 178 -4.56 -19.21 6.07
CA LYS A 178 -5.11 -20.43 6.62
C LYS A 178 -6.43 -20.17 7.37
N SER A 179 -7.12 -21.23 7.76
CA SER A 179 -8.41 -21.22 8.48
C SER A 179 -8.48 -20.15 9.60
N LEU A 180 -9.64 -19.48 9.71
CA LEU A 180 -9.96 -18.54 10.79
C LEU A 180 -10.30 -19.21 12.12
N ASN A 181 -10.28 -20.56 12.19
CA ASN A 181 -10.57 -21.30 13.43
C ASN A 181 -9.52 -20.98 14.48
N GLY A 182 -9.94 -20.28 15.55
CA GLY A 182 -9.04 -19.85 16.63
C GLY A 182 -8.25 -18.58 16.32
N ALA A 183 -8.57 -17.86 15.23
CA ALA A 183 -7.91 -16.60 14.92
C ALA A 183 -8.20 -15.53 16.00
N ASP A 184 -7.16 -14.81 16.39
CA ASP A 184 -7.24 -13.64 17.25
C ASP A 184 -8.09 -12.53 16.60
N ASP A 185 -8.69 -11.70 17.44
CA ASP A 185 -9.55 -10.59 17.00
C ASP A 185 -8.83 -9.62 16.06
N LYS A 186 -7.54 -9.35 16.30
CA LYS A 186 -6.72 -8.52 15.41
C LYS A 186 -6.54 -9.15 14.03
N ALA A 187 -6.37 -10.47 13.97
CA ALA A 187 -6.28 -11.19 12.71
C ALA A 187 -7.59 -11.11 11.92
N LEU A 188 -8.73 -11.27 12.59
CA LEU A 188 -10.05 -11.10 11.99
C LEU A 188 -10.24 -9.70 11.41
N LEU A 189 -9.93 -8.66 12.19
CA LEU A 189 -10.02 -7.26 11.72
C LEU A 189 -9.03 -6.96 10.59
N GLY A 190 -7.84 -7.55 10.65
CA GLY A 190 -6.81 -7.40 9.61
C GLY A 190 -7.27 -7.83 8.22
N ILE A 191 -8.19 -8.82 8.14
CA ILE A 191 -8.78 -9.24 6.87
C ILE A 191 -9.55 -8.07 6.21
N PHE A 192 -10.25 -7.27 6.99
CA PHE A 192 -11.02 -6.15 6.46
C PHE A 192 -10.15 -5.00 5.96
N VAL A 193 -8.89 -4.89 6.40
CA VAL A 193 -7.91 -3.95 5.85
C VAL A 193 -7.61 -4.23 4.37
N ILE A 194 -7.78 -5.48 3.92
CA ILE A 194 -7.62 -5.85 2.51
C ILE A 194 -8.60 -5.08 1.63
N PHE A 195 -9.82 -4.82 2.10
CA PHE A 195 -10.80 -4.03 1.35
C PHE A 195 -10.34 -2.60 1.13
N TYR A 196 -9.66 -2.00 2.12
CA TYR A 196 -9.08 -0.66 1.98
C TYR A 196 -8.03 -0.63 0.86
N TRP A 197 -7.07 -1.53 0.88
CA TRP A 197 -6.02 -1.59 -0.14
C TRP A 197 -6.54 -2.02 -1.52
N SER A 198 -7.49 -2.94 -1.56
CA SER A 198 -8.15 -3.34 -2.81
C SER A 198 -8.99 -2.21 -3.38
N GLY A 199 -9.69 -1.45 -2.54
CA GLY A 199 -10.41 -0.25 -2.94
C GLY A 199 -9.47 0.82 -3.53
N ALA A 200 -8.32 1.05 -2.90
CA ALA A 200 -7.30 1.95 -3.41
C ALA A 200 -6.77 1.49 -4.78
N MET A 201 -6.52 0.19 -4.96
CA MET A 201 -6.11 -0.40 -6.23
C MET A 201 -7.17 -0.18 -7.32
N ILE A 202 -8.42 -0.54 -7.05
CA ILE A 202 -9.53 -0.37 -8.01
C ILE A 202 -9.69 1.11 -8.37
N GLY A 203 -9.68 1.99 -7.35
CA GLY A 203 -9.76 3.44 -7.55
C GLY A 203 -8.68 3.98 -8.47
N ARG A 204 -7.45 3.46 -8.38
CA ARG A 204 -6.34 3.87 -9.27
C ARG A 204 -6.51 3.36 -10.70
N PHE A 205 -7.02 2.14 -10.91
CA PHE A 205 -7.35 1.66 -12.26
C PHE A 205 -8.48 2.49 -12.87
N VAL A 206 -9.55 2.73 -12.13
CA VAL A 206 -10.64 3.60 -12.57
C VAL A 206 -10.14 5.03 -12.82
N GLY A 207 -9.33 5.58 -11.93
CA GLY A 207 -8.69 6.89 -12.07
C GLY A 207 -7.82 7.00 -13.32
N SER A 208 -7.05 5.94 -13.63
CA SER A 208 -6.25 5.88 -14.87
C SER A 208 -7.13 6.00 -16.11
N TYR A 209 -8.23 5.28 -16.16
CA TYR A 209 -9.18 5.36 -17.27
C TYR A 209 -9.86 6.73 -17.35
N LEU A 210 -10.36 7.25 -16.23
CA LEU A 210 -11.06 8.52 -16.18
C LEU A 210 -10.17 9.73 -16.54
N THR A 211 -8.92 9.73 -16.07
CA THR A 211 -7.98 10.81 -16.40
C THR A 211 -7.49 10.79 -17.84
N ARG A 212 -7.77 9.71 -18.58
CA ARG A 212 -7.54 9.63 -20.02
C ARG A 212 -8.64 10.34 -20.83
N ILE A 213 -9.88 10.32 -20.34
CA ILE A 213 -11.06 10.83 -21.06
C ILE A 213 -11.60 12.14 -20.48
N MET A 214 -11.20 12.51 -19.28
CA MET A 214 -11.65 13.69 -18.56
C MET A 214 -10.45 14.49 -18.06
N ASN A 215 -10.66 15.77 -17.80
CA ASN A 215 -9.63 16.62 -17.20
C ASN A 215 -9.21 16.06 -15.82
N PRO A 216 -7.90 15.81 -15.59
CA PRO A 216 -7.40 15.23 -14.35
C PRO A 216 -7.78 16.02 -13.10
N GLY A 217 -7.81 17.35 -13.17
CA GLY A 217 -8.22 18.20 -12.05
C GLY A 217 -9.68 18.01 -11.64
N LYS A 218 -10.59 17.79 -12.61
CA LYS A 218 -11.99 17.49 -12.32
C LYS A 218 -12.13 16.12 -11.66
N VAL A 219 -11.41 15.10 -12.17
CA VAL A 219 -11.41 13.76 -11.59
C VAL A 219 -10.91 13.82 -10.15
N LEU A 220 -9.80 14.51 -9.90
CA LEU A 220 -9.26 14.71 -8.55
C LEU A 220 -10.27 15.40 -7.63
N GLY A 221 -10.93 16.46 -8.09
CA GLY A 221 -11.94 17.17 -7.32
C GLY A 221 -13.11 16.30 -6.91
N VAL A 222 -13.62 15.47 -7.84
CA VAL A 222 -14.72 14.54 -7.55
C VAL A 222 -14.30 13.48 -6.53
N PHE A 223 -13.15 12.83 -6.73
CA PHE A 223 -12.68 11.82 -5.78
C PHE A 223 -12.36 12.40 -4.40
N ALA A 224 -11.77 13.58 -4.32
CA ALA A 224 -11.52 14.24 -3.04
C ALA A 224 -12.83 14.59 -2.32
N SER A 225 -13.84 15.08 -3.04
CA SER A 225 -15.15 15.38 -2.47
C SER A 225 -15.85 14.10 -1.96
N MET A 226 -15.80 13.02 -2.73
CA MET A 226 -16.32 11.71 -2.30
C MET A 226 -15.61 11.21 -1.04
N ALA A 227 -14.27 11.30 -0.99
CA ALA A 227 -13.50 10.89 0.18
C ALA A 227 -13.89 11.69 1.44
N ILE A 228 -14.05 13.02 1.32
CA ILE A 228 -14.48 13.86 2.43
C ILE A 228 -15.87 13.43 2.93
N ILE A 229 -16.82 13.23 2.02
CA ILE A 229 -18.19 12.80 2.38
C ILE A 229 -18.15 11.44 3.11
N LEU A 230 -17.41 10.47 2.57
CA LEU A 230 -17.29 9.15 3.17
C LEU A 230 -16.63 9.18 4.56
N ILE A 231 -15.57 9.98 4.73
CA ILE A 231 -14.91 10.15 6.03
C ILE A 231 -15.88 10.80 7.03
N LEU A 232 -16.57 11.87 6.64
CA LEU A 232 -17.53 12.53 7.51
C LEU A 232 -18.67 11.59 7.89
N THR A 233 -19.17 10.79 6.95
CA THR A 233 -20.17 9.76 7.23
C THR A 233 -19.64 8.73 8.22
N SER A 234 -18.44 8.19 7.99
CA SER A 234 -17.83 7.19 8.88
C SER A 234 -17.62 7.70 10.31
N VAL A 235 -17.24 8.98 10.47
CA VAL A 235 -17.05 9.58 11.81
C VAL A 235 -18.38 9.90 12.49
N SER A 236 -19.44 10.17 11.71
CA SER A 236 -20.75 10.57 12.24
C SER A 236 -21.67 9.38 12.51
N THR A 237 -21.32 8.19 12.07
CA THR A 237 -22.10 6.98 12.22
C THR A 237 -21.40 5.99 13.14
N THR A 238 -22.18 5.22 13.90
CA THR A 238 -21.71 4.12 14.73
C THR A 238 -22.25 2.81 14.18
N GLY A 239 -21.40 1.80 14.05
CA GLY A 239 -21.76 0.48 13.55
C GLY A 239 -21.41 0.26 12.06
N LEU A 240 -22.13 -0.67 11.42
CA LEU A 240 -21.95 -1.06 10.01
C LEU A 240 -22.78 -0.12 9.10
N VAL A 241 -22.25 1.04 8.77
CA VAL A 241 -22.83 1.94 7.74
C VAL A 241 -21.81 2.20 6.64
#